data_741986f8636c0342e0db8ff4906aa5f3
#
_entry.id   741986f8636c0342e0db8ff4906aa5f3
#
_cell.length_a   1.000
_cell.length_b   1.000
_cell.length_c   1.000
_cell.angle_alpha   90.00
_cell.angle_beta   90.00
_cell.angle_gamma   90.00
#
_symmetry.space_group_name_H-M   'P 1'
#
loop_
_entity.id
_entity.type
_entity.pdbx_description
1 polymer ?
#
loop_
_entity_poly.entity_id
_entity_poly.type
_entity_poly.pdbx_seq_one_letter_code
_entity_poly.pdbx_strand_id
1 'polypeptide(L)'
;MRGDERVLGSAIEAIGDTPLVRLARLTRHLGGTILAKLEHLNPGFSKKDRIARQIVEDAEAQGLLRPGQIVVELTSGNTGTGLAIVCGIKGYPFVAVMSKGNSPERARMMRALGAEVVLVDQMPGSKPGQVSGEDLKRVEEETQRIVAERRAFRADQFRLAGNFRAHYLHTGPEILRQTGGAMDAFCDFVGTGGTFAGCAAAFKEHDPSILCFID
;
A
#
# COMPACT_ATOMS: atom_id res chain seq x y z
N MET A 1 20.29 18.43 -3.21
CA MET A 1 19.98 18.45 -4.66
C MET A 1 18.48 18.34 -4.78
N ARG A 2 17.81 19.23 -5.51
CA ARG A 2 16.39 19.09 -5.84
C ARG A 2 16.25 17.85 -6.69
N GLY A 3 15.20 17.08 -6.47
CA GLY A 3 14.94 15.86 -7.22
C GLY A 3 14.85 16.09 -8.71
N ASP A 4 14.86 14.98 -9.42
CA ASP A 4 14.74 14.87 -10.86
C ASP A 4 13.79 15.93 -11.45
N GLU A 5 14.33 16.80 -12.31
CA GLU A 5 13.57 17.87 -12.98
C GLU A 5 12.70 17.34 -14.14
N ARG A 6 12.51 16.01 -14.21
CA ARG A 6 11.68 15.37 -15.24
C ARG A 6 10.20 15.75 -15.10
N VAL A 7 9.58 16.02 -16.22
CA VAL A 7 8.11 16.04 -16.31
C VAL A 7 7.64 14.59 -16.34
N LEU A 8 6.87 14.19 -15.33
CA LEU A 8 6.32 12.83 -15.22
C LEU A 8 5.11 12.68 -16.16
N GLY A 9 4.99 11.53 -16.79
CA GLY A 9 3.87 11.21 -17.68
C GLY A 9 2.57 10.91 -16.92
N SER A 10 2.68 10.50 -15.66
CA SER A 10 1.52 10.21 -14.81
C SER A 10 1.89 10.23 -13.32
N ALA A 11 0.87 10.28 -12.45
CA ALA A 11 1.09 10.18 -11.00
C ALA A 11 1.63 8.79 -10.57
N ILE A 12 1.51 7.75 -11.39
CA ILE A 12 2.12 6.44 -11.12
C ILE A 12 3.65 6.56 -11.06
N GLU A 13 4.25 7.40 -11.90
CA GLU A 13 5.71 7.61 -11.91
C GLU A 13 6.21 8.38 -10.68
N ALA A 14 5.30 9.09 -9.98
CA ALA A 14 5.61 9.75 -8.72
C ALA A 14 5.52 8.81 -7.49
N ILE A 15 5.13 7.55 -7.68
CA ILE A 15 5.10 6.56 -6.60
C ILE A 15 6.52 6.06 -6.33
N GLY A 16 6.96 6.20 -5.10
CA GLY A 16 8.31 5.83 -4.69
C GLY A 16 9.26 7.03 -4.61
N ASP A 17 10.54 6.74 -4.54
CA ASP A 17 11.63 7.71 -4.36
C ASP A 17 11.35 8.74 -3.25
N THR A 18 10.62 8.31 -2.22
CA THR A 18 10.28 9.15 -1.07
C THR A 18 11.53 9.46 -0.25
N PRO A 19 11.63 10.66 0.36
CA PRO A 19 12.82 11.03 1.11
C PRO A 19 12.98 10.23 2.41
N LEU A 20 14.24 10.07 2.83
CA LEU A 20 14.61 9.75 4.21
C LEU A 20 14.92 11.04 4.97
N VAL A 21 14.38 11.20 6.17
CA VAL A 21 14.62 12.35 7.03
C VAL A 21 15.28 11.92 8.33
N ARG A 22 16.38 12.58 8.68
CA ARG A 22 17.04 12.39 9.97
C ARG A 22 16.23 13.04 11.10
N LEU A 23 15.88 12.24 12.11
CA LEU A 23 15.13 12.70 13.30
C LEU A 23 16.06 13.35 14.34
N ALA A 24 16.93 14.26 13.92
CA ALA A 24 18.04 14.78 14.72
C ALA A 24 17.62 15.39 16.07
N ARG A 25 16.50 16.12 16.10
CA ARG A 25 16.04 16.78 17.34
C ARG A 25 15.45 15.79 18.33
N LEU A 26 14.62 14.85 17.84
CA LEU A 26 13.95 13.85 18.68
C LEU A 26 14.94 12.85 19.27
N THR A 27 15.97 12.50 18.53
CA THR A 27 16.94 11.44 18.88
C THR A 27 18.28 11.96 19.34
N ARG A 28 18.39 13.27 19.67
CA ARG A 28 19.66 13.92 20.07
C ARG A 28 20.34 13.31 21.28
N HIS A 29 19.58 12.59 22.11
CA HIS A 29 20.07 11.91 23.32
C HIS A 29 20.53 10.47 23.06
N LEU A 30 20.38 9.96 21.85
CA LEU A 30 20.78 8.60 21.45
C LEU A 30 22.15 8.63 20.78
N GLY A 31 22.92 7.54 20.98
CA GLY A 31 24.23 7.37 20.33
C GLY A 31 24.17 7.01 18.84
N GLY A 32 22.98 6.87 18.26
CA GLY A 32 22.75 6.48 16.88
C GLY A 32 21.99 7.52 16.05
N THR A 33 21.90 7.28 14.75
CA THR A 33 21.11 8.08 13.82
C THR A 33 19.84 7.34 13.46
N ILE A 34 18.68 7.98 13.64
CA ILE A 34 17.38 7.44 13.19
C ILE A 34 16.89 8.21 11.96
N LEU A 35 16.56 7.47 10.93
CA LEU A 35 16.00 7.96 9.68
C LEU A 35 14.54 7.54 9.55
N ALA A 36 13.67 8.45 9.17
CA ALA A 36 12.27 8.18 8.88
C ALA A 36 12.01 8.24 7.37
N LYS A 37 11.43 7.17 6.81
CA LYS A 37 11.00 7.11 5.41
C LYS A 37 9.64 7.78 5.25
N LEU A 38 9.56 8.86 4.48
CA LEU A 38 8.37 9.70 4.37
C LEU A 38 7.36 9.17 3.35
N GLU A 39 6.77 8.01 3.60
CA GLU A 39 5.85 7.34 2.69
C GLU A 39 4.52 8.09 2.45
N HIS A 40 4.19 9.08 3.29
CA HIS A 40 3.04 9.96 3.06
C HIS A 40 3.24 10.93 1.88
N LEU A 41 4.43 11.01 1.31
CA LEU A 41 4.71 11.80 0.10
C LEU A 41 4.41 11.05 -1.20
N ASN A 42 3.99 9.79 -1.14
CA ASN A 42 3.39 9.14 -2.30
C ASN A 42 2.07 9.83 -2.68
N PRO A 43 1.61 9.77 -3.95
CA PRO A 43 0.39 10.43 -4.44
C PRO A 43 -0.87 10.14 -3.63
N GLY A 44 -1.04 8.94 -3.11
CA GLY A 44 -2.16 8.51 -2.24
C GLY A 44 -1.82 8.58 -0.75
N PHE A 45 -0.78 9.30 -0.38
CA PHE A 45 -0.37 9.60 1.01
C PHE A 45 0.05 8.39 1.84
N SER A 46 0.49 7.29 1.21
CA SER A 46 0.94 6.13 1.97
C SER A 46 1.83 5.17 1.16
N LYS A 47 2.54 4.28 1.88
CA LYS A 47 3.29 3.17 1.29
C LYS A 47 2.41 2.18 0.48
N LYS A 48 1.08 2.28 0.59
CA LYS A 48 0.14 1.41 -0.12
C LYS A 48 0.03 1.72 -1.61
N ASP A 49 0.43 2.90 -2.05
CA ASP A 49 0.52 3.22 -3.48
C ASP A 49 1.49 2.29 -4.20
N ARG A 50 2.61 1.96 -3.54
CA ARG A 50 3.61 1.04 -4.09
C ARG A 50 3.04 -0.35 -4.34
N ILE A 51 2.28 -0.89 -3.38
CA ILE A 51 1.66 -2.21 -3.54
C ILE A 51 0.52 -2.18 -4.56
N ALA A 52 -0.25 -1.11 -4.61
CA ALA A 52 -1.31 -0.94 -5.60
C ALA A 52 -0.74 -0.96 -7.02
N ARG A 53 0.33 -0.22 -7.26
CA ARG A 53 1.06 -0.24 -8.53
C ARG A 53 1.55 -1.64 -8.87
N GLN A 54 2.29 -2.28 -7.96
CA GLN A 54 2.92 -3.59 -8.22
C GLN A 54 1.89 -4.69 -8.45
N ILE A 55 0.81 -4.72 -7.66
CA ILE A 55 -0.26 -5.73 -7.83
C ILE A 55 -0.91 -5.61 -9.22
N VAL A 56 -1.21 -4.40 -9.65
CA VAL A 56 -1.83 -4.17 -10.97
C VAL A 56 -0.85 -4.51 -12.09
N GLU A 57 0.40 -4.05 -12.02
CA GLU A 57 1.43 -4.32 -13.04
C GLU A 57 1.76 -5.81 -13.12
N ASP A 58 1.87 -6.52 -12.00
CA ASP A 58 2.08 -7.97 -11.98
C ASP A 58 0.89 -8.71 -12.61
N ALA A 59 -0.34 -8.30 -12.31
CA ALA A 59 -1.54 -8.92 -12.85
C ALA A 59 -1.68 -8.71 -14.37
N GLU A 60 -1.33 -7.52 -14.86
CA GLU A 60 -1.26 -7.22 -16.30
C GLU A 60 -0.21 -8.12 -16.99
N ALA A 61 1.00 -8.17 -16.44
CA ALA A 61 2.10 -8.95 -17.00
C ALA A 61 1.81 -10.47 -17.04
N GLN A 62 1.03 -10.97 -16.07
CA GLN A 62 0.62 -12.37 -15.99
C GLN A 62 -0.67 -12.67 -16.78
N GLY A 63 -1.32 -11.68 -17.40
CA GLY A 63 -2.59 -11.83 -18.10
C GLY A 63 -3.79 -12.14 -17.19
N LEU A 64 -3.64 -11.93 -15.88
CA LEU A 64 -4.70 -12.10 -14.87
C LEU A 64 -5.68 -10.94 -14.85
N LEU A 65 -5.21 -9.75 -15.21
CA LEU A 65 -6.01 -8.54 -15.35
C LEU A 65 -6.06 -8.14 -16.83
N ARG A 66 -7.27 -8.09 -17.38
CA ARG A 66 -7.51 -7.75 -18.80
C ARG A 66 -7.91 -6.27 -18.94
N PRO A 67 -7.59 -5.62 -20.07
CA PRO A 67 -8.02 -4.25 -20.32
C PRO A 67 -9.54 -4.04 -20.08
N GLY A 68 -9.88 -3.02 -19.29
CA GLY A 68 -11.27 -2.69 -18.92
C GLY A 68 -11.93 -3.61 -17.90
N GLN A 69 -11.24 -4.65 -17.41
CA GLN A 69 -11.77 -5.52 -16.35
C GLN A 69 -11.87 -4.74 -15.04
N ILE A 70 -12.93 -4.99 -14.28
CA ILE A 70 -13.13 -4.39 -12.96
C ILE A 70 -12.08 -4.93 -11.99
N VAL A 71 -11.44 -4.02 -11.24
CA VAL A 71 -10.59 -4.36 -10.10
C VAL A 71 -11.42 -4.17 -8.83
N VAL A 72 -11.33 -5.10 -7.89
CA VAL A 72 -12.03 -5.00 -6.61
C VAL A 72 -11.08 -5.31 -5.45
N GLU A 73 -11.24 -4.59 -4.34
CA GLU A 73 -10.48 -4.89 -3.11
C GLU A 73 -11.26 -4.54 -1.84
N LEU A 74 -11.13 -5.43 -0.84
CA LEU A 74 -11.47 -5.13 0.55
C LEU A 74 -10.43 -4.17 1.10
N THR A 75 -10.87 -2.99 1.55
CA THR A 75 -9.94 -1.99 2.04
C THR A 75 -10.52 -1.12 3.14
N SER A 76 -9.72 -0.75 4.12
CA SER A 76 -10.06 0.26 5.11
C SER A 76 -9.61 1.69 4.72
N GLY A 77 -8.98 1.86 3.55
CA GLY A 77 -8.64 3.18 3.02
C GLY A 77 -7.35 3.24 2.19
N ASN A 78 -6.17 3.10 2.79
CA ASN A 78 -4.90 3.41 2.11
C ASN A 78 -4.67 2.57 0.84
N THR A 79 -4.89 1.26 0.89
CA THR A 79 -4.78 0.41 -0.30
C THR A 79 -5.81 0.79 -1.36
N GLY A 80 -7.04 1.07 -0.92
CA GLY A 80 -8.10 1.54 -1.82
C GLY A 80 -7.76 2.87 -2.48
N THR A 81 -7.14 3.81 -1.77
CA THR A 81 -6.67 5.08 -2.34
C THR A 81 -5.60 4.85 -3.41
N GLY A 82 -4.60 4.02 -3.12
CA GLY A 82 -3.56 3.67 -4.09
C GLY A 82 -4.13 2.97 -5.33
N LEU A 83 -5.04 2.00 -5.13
CA LEU A 83 -5.72 1.32 -6.25
C LEU A 83 -6.61 2.27 -7.06
N ALA A 84 -7.32 3.20 -6.41
CA ALA A 84 -8.12 4.19 -7.14
C ALA A 84 -7.26 5.06 -8.06
N ILE A 85 -6.08 5.49 -7.60
CA ILE A 85 -5.12 6.26 -8.42
C ILE A 85 -4.61 5.40 -9.58
N VAL A 86 -4.08 4.22 -9.29
CA VAL A 86 -3.45 3.36 -10.30
C VAL A 86 -4.47 2.89 -11.34
N CYS A 87 -5.63 2.41 -10.89
CA CYS A 87 -6.70 1.96 -11.78
C CYS A 87 -7.26 3.11 -12.62
N GLY A 88 -7.48 4.28 -12.01
CA GLY A 88 -7.96 5.46 -12.74
C GLY A 88 -7.03 5.88 -13.88
N ILE A 89 -5.72 5.87 -13.64
CA ILE A 89 -4.71 6.21 -14.66
C ILE A 89 -4.62 5.13 -15.75
N LYS A 90 -4.69 3.86 -15.37
CA LYS A 90 -4.59 2.73 -16.30
C LYS A 90 -5.90 2.37 -17.01
N GLY A 91 -7.01 3.05 -16.68
CA GLY A 91 -8.32 2.86 -17.31
C GLY A 91 -9.09 1.64 -16.80
N TYR A 92 -8.83 1.18 -15.58
CA TYR A 92 -9.59 0.12 -14.92
C TYR A 92 -10.69 0.69 -14.02
N PRO A 93 -11.96 0.25 -14.15
CA PRO A 93 -12.96 0.52 -13.13
C PRO A 93 -12.52 -0.11 -11.79
N PHE A 94 -12.59 0.64 -10.70
CA PHE A 94 -12.20 0.15 -9.38
C PHE A 94 -13.35 0.19 -8.39
N VAL A 95 -13.56 -0.91 -7.68
CA VAL A 95 -14.56 -1.08 -6.61
C VAL A 95 -13.84 -1.31 -5.29
N ALA A 96 -14.01 -0.37 -4.37
CA ALA A 96 -13.53 -0.50 -2.99
C ALA A 96 -14.68 -0.99 -2.10
N VAL A 97 -14.48 -2.10 -1.40
CA VAL A 97 -15.46 -2.64 -0.46
C VAL A 97 -14.97 -2.39 0.95
N MET A 98 -15.76 -1.70 1.77
CA MET A 98 -15.34 -1.32 3.12
C MET A 98 -16.51 -1.36 4.13
N SER A 99 -16.19 -1.57 5.39
CA SER A 99 -17.17 -1.47 6.47
C SER A 99 -17.61 -0.02 6.70
N LYS A 100 -18.87 0.20 7.03
CA LYS A 100 -19.38 1.49 7.53
C LYS A 100 -18.74 1.92 8.86
N GLY A 101 -18.07 1.02 9.57
CA GLY A 101 -17.26 1.34 10.75
C GLY A 101 -15.95 2.03 10.44
N ASN A 102 -15.53 2.08 9.17
CA ASN A 102 -14.36 2.86 8.77
C ASN A 102 -14.70 4.36 8.63
N SER A 103 -13.66 5.21 8.64
CA SER A 103 -13.81 6.65 8.46
C SER A 103 -14.50 7.01 7.13
N PRO A 104 -15.57 7.81 7.15
CA PRO A 104 -16.28 8.23 5.94
C PRO A 104 -15.42 9.10 5.01
N GLU A 105 -14.39 9.78 5.53
CA GLU A 105 -13.44 10.58 4.76
C GLU A 105 -12.68 9.70 3.77
N ARG A 106 -12.32 8.48 4.16
CA ARG A 106 -11.64 7.52 3.27
C ARG A 106 -12.53 7.10 2.10
N ALA A 107 -13.81 6.87 2.37
CA ALA A 107 -14.77 6.58 1.31
C ALA A 107 -14.94 7.78 0.34
N ARG A 108 -15.00 9.00 0.88
CA ARG A 108 -15.07 10.23 0.07
C ARG A 108 -13.84 10.41 -0.80
N MET A 109 -12.64 10.18 -0.23
CA MET A 109 -11.37 10.26 -0.97
C MET A 109 -11.35 9.28 -2.15
N MET A 110 -11.68 8.02 -1.93
CA MET A 110 -11.71 7.02 -3.00
C MET A 110 -12.73 7.35 -4.08
N ARG A 111 -13.93 7.85 -3.72
CA ARG A 111 -14.93 8.33 -4.68
C ARG A 111 -14.44 9.53 -5.50
N ALA A 112 -13.75 10.47 -4.84
CA ALA A 112 -13.17 11.64 -5.54
C ALA A 112 -12.08 11.24 -6.55
N LEU A 113 -11.44 10.08 -6.34
CA LEU A 113 -10.49 9.48 -7.27
C LEU A 113 -11.15 8.56 -8.32
N GLY A 114 -12.48 8.53 -8.38
CA GLY A 114 -13.24 7.78 -9.40
C GLY A 114 -13.62 6.35 -9.02
N ALA A 115 -13.34 5.90 -7.80
CA ALA A 115 -13.71 4.56 -7.35
C ALA A 115 -15.22 4.45 -7.03
N GLU A 116 -15.83 3.33 -7.40
CA GLU A 116 -17.09 2.88 -6.78
C GLU A 116 -16.78 2.43 -5.34
N VAL A 117 -17.52 2.92 -4.35
CA VAL A 117 -17.33 2.52 -2.96
C VAL A 117 -18.58 1.84 -2.43
N VAL A 118 -18.47 0.55 -2.16
CA VAL A 118 -19.51 -0.28 -1.55
C VAL A 118 -19.30 -0.27 -0.04
N LEU A 119 -20.30 0.22 0.69
CA LEU A 119 -20.29 0.28 2.14
C LEU A 119 -21.11 -0.85 2.72
N VAL A 120 -20.45 -1.72 3.48
CA VAL A 120 -21.07 -2.87 4.15
C VAL A 120 -21.44 -2.49 5.58
N ASP A 121 -22.67 -2.84 6.00
CA ASP A 121 -23.15 -2.61 7.35
C ASP A 121 -22.32 -3.40 8.37
N GLN A 122 -22.11 -2.80 9.54
CA GLN A 122 -21.50 -3.49 10.66
C GLN A 122 -22.44 -4.56 11.23
N MET A 123 -21.87 -5.52 11.95
CA MET A 123 -22.64 -6.51 12.70
C MET A 123 -23.47 -5.82 13.79
N PRO A 124 -24.67 -6.34 14.11
CA PRO A 124 -25.40 -5.88 15.28
C PRO A 124 -24.53 -5.96 16.54
N GLY A 125 -24.41 -4.85 17.27
CA GLY A 125 -23.60 -4.75 18.48
C GLY A 125 -22.14 -4.30 18.24
N SER A 126 -21.68 -4.13 17.00
CA SER A 126 -20.39 -3.52 16.72
C SER A 126 -20.35 -2.06 17.18
N LYS A 127 -19.22 -1.66 17.76
CA LYS A 127 -19.04 -0.26 18.20
C LYS A 127 -18.91 0.67 17.01
N PRO A 128 -19.62 1.80 16.96
CA PRO A 128 -19.46 2.81 15.92
C PRO A 128 -17.99 3.27 15.81
N GLY A 129 -17.50 3.37 14.57
CA GLY A 129 -16.11 3.81 14.30
C GLY A 129 -15.04 2.75 14.58
N GLN A 130 -15.42 1.52 14.90
CA GLN A 130 -14.51 0.38 15.07
C GLN A 130 -14.96 -0.76 14.17
N VAL A 131 -14.01 -1.45 13.56
CA VAL A 131 -14.27 -2.60 12.69
C VAL A 131 -13.82 -3.86 13.40
N SER A 132 -14.76 -4.75 13.71
CA SER A 132 -14.50 -6.05 14.32
C SER A 132 -14.03 -7.08 13.29
N GLY A 133 -13.54 -8.24 13.75
CA GLY A 133 -13.23 -9.36 12.86
C GLY A 133 -14.46 -9.88 12.10
N GLU A 134 -15.65 -9.87 12.75
CA GLU A 134 -16.90 -10.27 12.12
C GLU A 134 -17.38 -9.26 11.07
N ASP A 135 -17.17 -7.94 11.32
CA ASP A 135 -17.42 -6.91 10.32
C ASP A 135 -16.53 -7.14 9.09
N LEU A 136 -15.24 -7.44 9.30
CA LEU A 136 -14.31 -7.74 8.20
C LEU A 136 -14.74 -8.97 7.42
N LYS A 137 -15.24 -10.01 8.09
CA LYS A 137 -15.76 -11.20 7.41
C LYS A 137 -16.94 -10.87 6.49
N ARG A 138 -17.88 -10.02 6.92
CA ARG A 138 -18.98 -9.56 6.07
C ARG A 138 -18.47 -8.75 4.86
N VAL A 139 -17.47 -7.89 5.07
CA VAL A 139 -16.87 -7.14 3.96
C VAL A 139 -16.20 -8.11 2.98
N GLU A 140 -15.54 -9.16 3.46
CA GLU A 140 -14.93 -10.19 2.62
C GLU A 140 -16.00 -10.95 1.82
N GLU A 141 -17.10 -11.38 2.45
CA GLU A 141 -18.21 -12.07 1.79
C GLU A 141 -18.79 -11.20 0.65
N GLU A 142 -19.04 -9.92 0.91
CA GLU A 142 -19.52 -8.97 -0.10
C GLU A 142 -18.49 -8.78 -1.23
N THR A 143 -17.20 -8.71 -0.88
CA THR A 143 -16.13 -8.60 -1.87
C THR A 143 -16.11 -9.82 -2.80
N GLN A 144 -16.20 -11.03 -2.24
CA GLN A 144 -16.26 -12.28 -3.02
C GLN A 144 -17.51 -12.34 -3.91
N ARG A 145 -18.67 -11.87 -3.40
CA ARG A 145 -19.89 -11.77 -4.21
C ARG A 145 -19.67 -10.89 -5.44
N ILE A 146 -19.06 -9.69 -5.26
CA ILE A 146 -18.78 -8.77 -6.35
C ILE A 146 -17.80 -9.39 -7.35
N VAL A 147 -16.74 -10.07 -6.86
CA VAL A 147 -15.80 -10.78 -7.72
C VAL A 147 -16.51 -11.78 -8.63
N ALA A 148 -17.39 -12.59 -8.06
CA ALA A 148 -18.13 -13.63 -8.80
C ALA A 148 -19.13 -13.03 -9.81
N GLU A 149 -19.96 -12.08 -9.37
CA GLU A 149 -21.02 -11.49 -10.19
C GLU A 149 -20.48 -10.64 -11.34
N ARG A 150 -19.43 -9.86 -11.07
CA ARG A 150 -18.86 -8.92 -12.07
C ARG A 150 -17.64 -9.48 -12.80
N ARG A 151 -17.23 -10.73 -12.51
CA ARG A 151 -15.99 -11.35 -13.03
C ARG A 151 -14.78 -10.43 -12.84
N ALA A 152 -14.71 -9.79 -11.68
CA ALA A 152 -13.70 -8.81 -11.36
C ALA A 152 -12.38 -9.46 -10.96
N PHE A 153 -11.28 -8.76 -11.20
CA PHE A 153 -9.97 -9.13 -10.63
C PHE A 153 -9.91 -8.68 -9.17
N ARG A 154 -9.58 -9.60 -8.26
CA ARG A 154 -9.36 -9.29 -6.84
C ARG A 154 -7.91 -8.87 -6.61
N ALA A 155 -7.70 -7.61 -6.23
CA ALA A 155 -6.38 -7.07 -5.88
C ALA A 155 -5.98 -7.40 -4.43
N ASP A 156 -6.04 -8.67 -4.07
CA ASP A 156 -5.88 -9.17 -2.69
C ASP A 156 -4.51 -8.85 -2.11
N GLN A 157 -4.44 -7.78 -1.32
CA GLN A 157 -3.20 -7.32 -0.68
C GLN A 157 -2.63 -8.30 0.36
N PHE A 158 -3.41 -9.28 0.80
CA PHE A 158 -2.97 -10.28 1.78
C PHE A 158 -2.38 -11.53 1.13
N ARG A 159 -2.75 -11.82 -0.11
CA ARG A 159 -2.38 -13.08 -0.79
C ARG A 159 -1.48 -12.87 -2.00
N LEU A 160 -1.62 -11.76 -2.71
CA LEU A 160 -0.84 -11.51 -3.92
C LEU A 160 0.60 -11.14 -3.60
N ALA A 161 1.54 -11.78 -4.29
CA ALA A 161 2.98 -11.54 -4.14
C ALA A 161 3.39 -10.09 -4.46
N GLY A 162 2.58 -9.36 -5.20
CA GLY A 162 2.80 -7.95 -5.53
C GLY A 162 2.98 -7.06 -4.29
N ASN A 163 2.34 -7.40 -3.18
CA ASN A 163 2.56 -6.69 -1.91
C ASN A 163 4.01 -6.83 -1.41
N PHE A 164 4.54 -8.04 -1.35
CA PHE A 164 5.95 -8.29 -1.01
C PHE A 164 6.89 -7.70 -2.06
N ARG A 165 6.63 -7.96 -3.35
CA ARG A 165 7.47 -7.54 -4.47
C ARG A 165 7.64 -6.02 -4.55
N ALA A 166 6.59 -5.24 -4.27
CA ALA A 166 6.64 -3.79 -4.25
C ALA A 166 7.75 -3.25 -3.31
N HIS A 167 7.95 -3.92 -2.20
CA HIS A 167 8.94 -3.49 -1.21
C HIS A 167 10.30 -4.14 -1.41
N TYR A 168 10.32 -5.41 -1.84
CA TYR A 168 11.57 -6.11 -2.17
C TYR A 168 12.28 -5.49 -3.38
N LEU A 169 11.53 -5.20 -4.45
CA LEU A 169 12.10 -4.68 -5.70
C LEU A 169 12.35 -3.17 -5.68
N HIS A 170 11.63 -2.43 -4.84
CA HIS A 170 11.67 -0.97 -4.89
C HIS A 170 12.03 -0.33 -3.54
N THR A 171 11.24 -0.52 -2.48
CA THR A 171 11.44 0.21 -1.21
C THR A 171 12.76 -0.17 -0.54
N GLY A 172 13.08 -1.44 -0.45
CA GLY A 172 14.35 -1.91 0.12
C GLY A 172 15.57 -1.37 -0.63
N PRO A 173 15.68 -1.61 -1.95
CA PRO A 173 16.77 -1.05 -2.75
C PRO A 173 16.84 0.49 -2.73
N GLU A 174 15.70 1.17 -2.66
CA GLU A 174 15.64 2.62 -2.53
C GLU A 174 16.27 3.11 -1.22
N ILE A 175 15.95 2.46 -0.10
CA ILE A 175 16.53 2.76 1.21
C ILE A 175 18.04 2.48 1.20
N LEU A 176 18.48 1.33 0.68
CA LEU A 176 19.90 1.01 0.55
C LEU A 176 20.66 2.07 -0.27
N ARG A 177 20.11 2.49 -1.40
CA ARG A 177 20.68 3.56 -2.22
C ARG A 177 20.78 4.88 -1.45
N GLN A 178 19.73 5.26 -0.73
CA GLN A 178 19.67 6.52 0.03
C GLN A 178 20.59 6.55 1.25
N THR A 179 20.90 5.40 1.83
CA THR A 179 21.82 5.25 2.96
C THR A 179 23.25 4.90 2.53
N GLY A 180 23.48 4.69 1.23
CA GLY A 180 24.74 4.15 0.73
C GLY A 180 25.01 2.72 1.22
N GLY A 181 23.98 1.97 1.60
CA GLY A 181 24.07 0.64 2.20
C GLY A 181 24.48 0.65 3.67
N ALA A 182 24.82 1.82 4.23
CA ALA A 182 25.27 1.93 5.63
C ALA A 182 24.06 2.06 6.59
N MET A 183 23.55 0.93 7.04
CA MET A 183 22.48 0.84 8.05
C MET A 183 22.65 -0.37 8.94
N ASP A 184 22.45 -0.21 10.24
CA ASP A 184 22.57 -1.28 11.22
C ASP A 184 21.23 -2.00 11.44
N ALA A 185 20.12 -1.27 11.30
CA ALA A 185 18.80 -1.80 11.63
C ALA A 185 17.66 -1.18 10.81
N PHE A 186 16.61 -1.97 10.63
CA PHE A 186 15.33 -1.58 10.06
C PHE A 186 14.20 -1.96 11.02
N CYS A 187 13.26 -1.05 11.20
CA CYS A 187 12.05 -1.27 11.99
C CYS A 187 10.81 -0.85 11.19
N ASP A 188 9.76 -1.66 11.20
CA ASP A 188 8.44 -1.33 10.65
C ASP A 188 7.34 -2.03 11.45
N PHE A 189 6.15 -1.43 11.48
CA PHE A 189 4.97 -2.09 12.03
C PHE A 189 4.33 -3.01 10.98
N VAL A 190 3.66 -4.07 11.44
CA VAL A 190 3.07 -5.08 10.58
C VAL A 190 1.55 -4.90 10.47
N GLY A 191 1.09 -4.58 9.24
CA GLY A 191 -0.32 -4.71 8.85
C GLY A 191 -0.51 -5.95 7.98
N THR A 192 -0.28 -5.84 6.66
CA THR A 192 -0.31 -6.97 5.72
C THR A 192 1.01 -7.76 5.67
N GLY A 193 2.05 -7.30 6.33
CA GLY A 193 3.37 -7.93 6.36
C GLY A 193 4.29 -7.61 5.18
N GLY A 194 3.75 -7.19 4.04
CA GLY A 194 4.51 -7.04 2.79
C GLY A 194 5.67 -6.05 2.87
N THR A 195 5.50 -4.91 3.56
CA THR A 195 6.57 -3.92 3.69
C THR A 195 7.75 -4.47 4.47
N PHE A 196 7.46 -5.02 5.66
CA PHE A 196 8.50 -5.59 6.51
C PHE A 196 9.22 -6.74 5.80
N ALA A 197 8.45 -7.72 5.30
CA ALA A 197 9.02 -8.89 4.65
C ALA A 197 9.84 -8.53 3.40
N GLY A 198 9.31 -7.65 2.53
CA GLY A 198 10.01 -7.26 1.31
C GLY A 198 11.29 -6.46 1.58
N CYS A 199 11.23 -5.47 2.47
CA CYS A 199 12.41 -4.69 2.85
C CYS A 199 13.43 -5.56 3.59
N ALA A 200 13.02 -6.37 4.57
CA ALA A 200 13.91 -7.24 5.32
C ALA A 200 14.64 -8.24 4.40
N ALA A 201 13.93 -8.82 3.43
CA ALA A 201 14.54 -9.71 2.45
C ALA A 201 15.63 -8.99 1.64
N ALA A 202 15.32 -7.80 1.11
CA ALA A 202 16.30 -7.01 0.35
C ALA A 202 17.52 -6.60 1.21
N PHE A 203 17.29 -6.25 2.47
CA PHE A 203 18.38 -5.87 3.38
C PHE A 203 19.24 -7.06 3.76
N LYS A 204 18.64 -8.20 4.07
CA LYS A 204 19.38 -9.43 4.41
C LYS A 204 20.16 -10.01 3.24
N GLU A 205 19.70 -9.80 2.02
CA GLU A 205 20.43 -10.15 0.80
C GLU A 205 21.64 -9.22 0.58
N HIS A 206 21.50 -7.92 0.90
CA HIS A 206 22.59 -6.94 0.82
C HIS A 206 23.64 -7.16 1.91
N ASP A 207 23.19 -7.26 3.16
CA ASP A 207 24.03 -7.52 4.33
C ASP A 207 23.23 -8.30 5.40
N PRO A 208 23.57 -9.58 5.66
CA PRO A 208 22.90 -10.40 6.67
C PRO A 208 22.97 -9.86 8.09
N SER A 209 23.93 -8.96 8.40
CA SER A 209 24.09 -8.36 9.73
C SER A 209 23.04 -7.30 10.06
N ILE A 210 22.39 -6.70 9.05
CA ILE A 210 21.34 -5.69 9.27
C ILE A 210 20.20 -6.30 10.09
N LEU A 211 19.92 -5.73 11.25
CA LEU A 211 18.86 -6.20 12.14
C LEU A 211 17.48 -5.72 11.62
N CYS A 212 16.47 -6.60 11.69
CA CYS A 212 15.12 -6.26 11.27
C CYS A 212 14.16 -6.51 12.43
N PHE A 213 13.44 -5.46 12.85
CA PHE A 213 12.54 -5.50 14.00
C PHE A 213 11.10 -5.18 13.56
N ILE A 214 10.16 -5.88 14.19
CA ILE A 214 8.72 -5.61 14.10
C ILE A 214 8.31 -4.92 15.41
N ASP A 215 7.58 -3.79 15.27
CA ASP A 215 6.92 -3.10 16.37
C ASP A 215 5.45 -3.51 16.44
#